data_ba841c51db242f634b9a7b107bba167d
#
_entry.id   ba841c51db242f634b9a7b107bba167d
#
_cell.length_a   1.000
_cell.length_b   1.000
_cell.length_c   1.000
_cell.angle_alpha   90.00
_cell.angle_beta   90.00
_cell.angle_gamma   90.00
#
_symmetry.space_group_name_H-M   'P 1'
#
loop_
_entity.id
_entity.type
_entity.pdbx_description
1 polymer ?
#
loop_
_entity_poly.entity_id
_entity_poly.type
_entity_poly.pdbx_seq_one_letter_code
_entity_poly.pdbx_strand_id
1 'polypeptide(L)'
;MRFIPTFAHGVIDYTVGSLMTSSPLMNIFEGKKEQSVLFLMGSGATVYSLFTDYELGASRKLPVKWHLGFDILSGAFLAASPWLLNLSKKAQIPFVLLGLFEISAGLLTKTNANQ
;
A
#
# COMPACT_ATOMS: atom_id res chain seq x y z
N MET A 1 -2.17 5.04 19.23
CA MET A 1 -2.13 3.63 19.67
C MET A 1 -1.62 2.75 18.54
N ARG A 2 -0.45 2.18 18.71
CA ARG A 2 0.16 1.34 17.68
C ARG A 2 0.27 -0.09 18.21
N PHE A 3 -0.46 -1.01 17.60
CA PHE A 3 -0.54 -2.40 18.10
C PHE A 3 -0.20 -3.45 17.05
N ILE A 4 -0.12 -3.09 15.76
CA ILE A 4 0.19 -4.06 14.70
C ILE A 4 1.71 -4.31 14.71
N PRO A 5 2.15 -5.57 14.89
CA PRO A 5 3.59 -5.87 14.81
C PRO A 5 4.11 -5.63 13.39
N THR A 6 5.38 -5.26 13.29
CA THR A 6 6.00 -5.02 11.97
C THR A 6 6.01 -6.26 11.10
N PHE A 7 6.11 -7.46 11.68
CA PHE A 7 6.01 -8.70 10.91
C PHE A 7 4.64 -8.82 10.22
N ALA A 8 3.56 -8.60 10.99
CA ALA A 8 2.21 -8.65 10.43
C ALA A 8 2.01 -7.60 9.34
N HIS A 9 2.55 -6.39 9.55
CA HIS A 9 2.49 -5.33 8.56
C HIS A 9 3.21 -5.74 7.27
N GLY A 10 4.38 -6.36 7.39
CA GLY A 10 5.14 -6.85 6.23
C GLY A 10 4.36 -7.90 5.44
N VAL A 11 3.67 -8.81 6.11
CA VAL A 11 2.80 -9.79 5.45
C VAL A 11 1.70 -9.07 4.66
N ILE A 12 1.08 -8.06 5.28
CA ILE A 12 0.06 -7.24 4.62
C ILE A 12 0.66 -6.55 3.38
N ASP A 13 1.83 -5.95 3.52
CA ASP A 13 2.47 -5.21 2.42
C ASP A 13 2.69 -6.08 1.19
N TYR A 14 3.27 -7.26 1.38
CA TYR A 14 3.56 -8.14 0.24
C TYR A 14 2.29 -8.76 -0.34
N THR A 15 1.30 -9.05 0.51
CA THR A 15 0.02 -9.59 0.04
C THR A 15 -0.74 -8.55 -0.78
N VAL A 16 -0.96 -7.38 -0.21
CA VAL A 16 -1.72 -6.31 -0.87
C VAL A 16 -0.95 -5.76 -2.07
N GLY A 17 0.37 -5.56 -1.91
CA GLY A 17 1.21 -5.09 -3.01
C GLY A 17 1.19 -6.03 -4.20
N SER A 18 1.27 -7.34 -3.95
CA SER A 18 1.21 -8.35 -5.02
C SER A 18 -0.16 -8.39 -5.69
N LEU A 19 -1.23 -8.30 -4.92
CA LEU A 19 -2.59 -8.26 -5.47
C LEU A 19 -2.80 -7.02 -6.34
N MET A 20 -2.36 -5.85 -5.88
CA MET A 20 -2.49 -4.61 -6.65
C MET A 20 -1.66 -4.66 -7.92
N THR A 21 -0.42 -5.15 -7.85
CA THR A 21 0.48 -5.25 -8.99
C THR A 21 -0.08 -6.21 -10.05
N SER A 22 -0.68 -7.31 -9.63
CA SER A 22 -1.21 -8.32 -10.55
C SER A 22 -2.64 -8.03 -11.00
N SER A 23 -3.31 -7.05 -10.42
CA SER A 23 -4.72 -6.76 -10.71
C SER A 23 -5.01 -6.51 -12.21
N PRO A 24 -4.09 -5.87 -12.99
CA PRO A 24 -4.34 -5.74 -14.44
C PRO A 24 -4.44 -7.09 -15.15
N LEU A 25 -3.65 -8.07 -14.72
CA LEU A 25 -3.69 -9.42 -15.32
C LEU A 25 -4.98 -10.16 -15.01
N MET A 26 -5.60 -9.84 -13.88
CA MET A 26 -6.86 -10.46 -13.44
C MET A 26 -8.09 -9.70 -13.94
N ASN A 27 -7.90 -8.61 -14.68
CA ASN A 27 -8.97 -7.76 -15.22
C ASN A 27 -9.99 -7.33 -14.14
N ILE A 28 -9.50 -7.01 -12.96
CA ILE A 28 -10.37 -6.54 -11.87
C ILE A 28 -11.05 -5.23 -12.24
N PHE A 29 -10.31 -4.34 -12.93
CA PHE A 29 -10.85 -3.11 -13.50
C PHE A 29 -10.56 -3.07 -14.99
N GLU A 30 -11.51 -2.59 -15.77
CA GLU A 30 -11.37 -2.53 -17.24
C GLU A 30 -10.56 -1.33 -17.70
N GLY A 31 -10.61 -0.20 -16.95
CA GLY A 31 -9.96 1.04 -17.36
C GLY A 31 -8.45 0.97 -17.24
N LYS A 32 -7.76 1.54 -18.22
CA LYS A 32 -6.29 1.58 -18.19
C LYS A 32 -5.75 2.46 -17.06
N LYS A 33 -6.46 3.53 -16.72
CA LYS A 33 -6.07 4.40 -15.61
C LYS A 33 -6.10 3.63 -14.28
N GLU A 34 -7.19 2.91 -14.03
CA GLU A 34 -7.36 2.10 -12.82
C GLU A 34 -6.27 1.06 -12.73
N GLN A 35 -6.04 0.34 -13.82
CA GLN A 35 -5.00 -0.68 -13.88
C GLN A 35 -3.61 -0.09 -13.62
N SER A 36 -3.33 1.07 -14.21
CA SER A 36 -2.03 1.74 -14.05
C SER A 36 -1.82 2.19 -12.61
N VAL A 37 -2.84 2.77 -11.98
CA VAL A 37 -2.74 3.22 -10.58
C VAL A 37 -2.44 2.03 -9.68
N LEU A 38 -3.20 0.94 -9.81
CA LEU A 38 -2.98 -0.25 -8.97
C LEU A 38 -1.62 -0.88 -9.22
N PHE A 39 -1.20 -0.98 -10.47
CA PHE A 39 0.11 -1.52 -10.81
C PHE A 39 1.24 -0.69 -10.20
N LEU A 40 1.19 0.62 -10.39
CA LEU A 40 2.25 1.52 -9.92
C LEU A 40 2.28 1.60 -8.39
N MET A 41 1.12 1.70 -7.76
CA MET A 41 1.04 1.78 -6.31
C MET A 41 1.46 0.46 -5.66
N GLY A 42 1.01 -0.67 -6.21
CA GLY A 42 1.38 -1.99 -5.69
C GLY A 42 2.85 -2.30 -5.87
N SER A 43 3.39 -2.00 -7.06
CA SER A 43 4.81 -2.22 -7.35
C SER A 43 5.69 -1.33 -6.49
N GLY A 44 5.32 -0.05 -6.37
CA GLY A 44 6.06 0.90 -5.53
C GLY A 44 6.08 0.47 -4.08
N ALA A 45 4.93 0.06 -3.54
CA ALA A 45 4.84 -0.43 -2.17
C ALA A 45 5.68 -1.68 -1.95
N THR A 46 5.67 -2.60 -2.90
CA THR A 46 6.48 -3.81 -2.82
C THR A 46 7.97 -3.46 -2.80
N VAL A 47 8.39 -2.53 -3.66
CA VAL A 47 9.79 -2.10 -3.73
C VAL A 47 10.23 -1.47 -2.41
N TYR A 48 9.49 -0.49 -1.88
CA TYR A 48 9.95 0.13 -0.63
C TYR A 48 9.83 -0.83 0.56
N SER A 49 8.94 -1.83 0.49
CA SER A 49 8.90 -2.89 1.51
C SER A 49 10.18 -3.73 1.52
N LEU A 50 10.71 -4.04 0.34
CA LEU A 50 11.98 -4.77 0.23
C LEU A 50 13.14 -4.03 0.89
N PHE A 51 13.12 -2.70 0.89
CA PHE A 51 14.17 -1.89 1.49
C PHE A 51 13.89 -1.52 2.96
N THR A 52 12.75 -1.90 3.50
CA THR A 52 12.35 -1.50 4.85
C THR A 52 13.07 -2.35 5.91
N ASP A 53 13.44 -1.69 7.01
CA ASP A 53 14.14 -2.32 8.14
C ASP A 53 13.13 -3.01 9.06
N TYR A 54 12.51 -4.06 8.55
CA TYR A 54 11.65 -4.94 9.34
C TYR A 54 11.90 -6.39 8.92
N GLU A 55 11.21 -7.33 9.57
CA GLU A 55 11.52 -8.76 9.45
C GLU A 55 11.49 -9.28 8.01
N LEU A 56 10.59 -8.76 7.18
CA LEU A 56 10.43 -9.21 5.80
C LEU A 56 11.15 -8.34 4.78
N GLY A 57 11.92 -7.34 5.23
CA GLY A 57 12.73 -6.53 4.34
C GLY A 57 13.99 -7.26 3.89
N ALA A 58 14.36 -7.09 2.60
CA ALA A 58 15.54 -7.72 2.05
C ALA A 58 16.80 -6.91 2.30
N SER A 59 16.75 -5.59 2.07
CA SER A 59 17.93 -4.73 2.19
C SER A 59 17.97 -3.89 3.46
N ARG A 60 16.86 -3.72 4.14
CA ARG A 60 16.72 -3.12 5.48
C ARG A 60 17.40 -1.77 5.68
N LYS A 61 17.35 -0.90 4.65
CA LYS A 61 17.95 0.44 4.72
C LYS A 61 16.94 1.53 5.07
N LEU A 62 15.65 1.30 4.79
CA LEU A 62 14.60 2.28 5.02
C LEU A 62 14.01 2.07 6.41
N PRO A 63 14.12 3.05 7.33
CA PRO A 63 13.50 2.93 8.65
C PRO A 63 11.99 2.72 8.55
N VAL A 64 11.43 1.94 9.48
CA VAL A 64 10.00 1.64 9.49
C VAL A 64 9.17 2.92 9.52
N LYS A 65 9.59 3.93 10.25
CA LYS A 65 8.86 5.20 10.32
C LYS A 65 8.65 5.83 8.95
N TRP A 66 9.66 5.77 8.08
CA TRP A 66 9.54 6.31 6.71
C TRP A 66 8.62 5.45 5.87
N HIS A 67 8.70 4.12 6.02
CA HIS A 67 7.78 3.20 5.35
C HIS A 67 6.32 3.52 5.71
N LEU A 68 6.06 3.68 7.00
CA LEU A 68 4.70 3.99 7.47
C LEU A 68 4.23 5.35 6.95
N GLY A 69 5.14 6.33 6.85
CA GLY A 69 4.84 7.62 6.24
C GLY A 69 4.46 7.49 4.78
N PHE A 70 5.18 6.66 4.03
CA PHE A 70 4.85 6.39 2.62
C PHE A 70 3.50 5.69 2.49
N ASP A 71 3.17 4.76 3.39
CA ASP A 71 1.86 4.11 3.39
C ASP A 71 0.73 5.12 3.59
N ILE A 72 0.92 6.06 4.51
CA ILE A 72 -0.08 7.09 4.77
C ILE A 72 -0.26 7.99 3.55
N LEU A 73 0.85 8.45 2.96
CA LEU A 73 0.80 9.31 1.78
C LEU A 73 0.21 8.58 0.57
N SER A 74 0.66 7.37 0.32
CA SER A 74 0.16 6.59 -0.82
C SER A 74 -1.29 6.19 -0.61
N GLY A 75 -1.68 5.87 0.62
CA GLY A 75 -3.07 5.58 0.93
C GLY A 75 -3.97 6.78 0.72
N ALA A 76 -3.53 7.97 1.12
CA ALA A 76 -4.26 9.20 0.88
C ALA A 76 -4.42 9.47 -0.62
N PHE A 77 -3.34 9.29 -1.40
CA PHE A 77 -3.40 9.44 -2.86
C PHE A 77 -4.37 8.42 -3.47
N LEU A 78 -4.27 7.17 -3.06
CA LEU A 78 -5.12 6.10 -3.59
C LEU A 78 -6.59 6.36 -3.29
N ALA A 79 -6.91 6.80 -2.08
CA ALA A 79 -8.29 7.13 -1.69
C ALA A 79 -8.83 8.32 -2.50
N ALA A 80 -7.97 9.30 -2.82
CA ALA A 80 -8.37 10.48 -3.59
C ALA A 80 -8.34 10.25 -5.10
N SER A 81 -7.65 9.23 -5.58
CA SER A 81 -7.35 9.03 -7.00
C SER A 81 -8.60 8.91 -7.90
N PRO A 82 -9.73 8.31 -7.46
CA PRO A 82 -10.91 8.27 -8.33
C PRO A 82 -11.36 9.65 -8.81
N TRP A 83 -11.22 10.67 -7.97
CA TRP A 83 -11.61 12.04 -8.32
C TRP A 83 -10.45 12.82 -8.95
N LEU A 84 -9.22 12.63 -8.46
CA LEU A 84 -8.04 13.31 -9.01
C LEU A 84 -7.76 12.90 -10.45
N LEU A 85 -7.95 11.63 -10.77
CA LEU A 85 -7.61 11.06 -12.06
C LEU A 85 -8.83 10.74 -12.91
N ASN A 86 -10.02 11.10 -12.44
CA ASN A 86 -11.27 10.86 -13.12
C ASN A 86 -11.43 9.37 -13.48
N LEU A 87 -11.29 8.51 -12.49
CA LEU A 87 -11.46 7.07 -12.66
C LEU A 87 -12.95 6.72 -12.74
N SER A 88 -13.26 5.49 -13.16
CA SER A 88 -14.63 5.02 -13.25
C SER A 88 -15.33 5.00 -11.89
N LYS A 89 -16.65 5.08 -11.88
CA LYS A 89 -17.44 5.00 -10.65
C LYS A 89 -17.21 3.68 -9.91
N LYS A 90 -16.97 2.59 -10.64
CA LYS A 90 -16.70 1.29 -10.05
C LYS A 90 -15.43 1.29 -9.19
N ALA A 91 -14.49 2.19 -9.46
CA ALA A 91 -13.25 2.28 -8.72
C ALA A 91 -13.40 3.05 -7.40
N GLN A 92 -14.44 3.89 -7.25
CA GLN A 92 -14.54 4.79 -6.11
C GLN A 92 -14.49 4.05 -4.77
N ILE A 93 -15.39 3.10 -4.55
CA ILE A 93 -15.45 2.39 -3.26
C ILE A 93 -14.19 1.53 -3.04
N PRO A 94 -13.76 0.67 -3.97
CA PRO A 94 -12.57 -0.14 -3.74
C PRO A 94 -11.31 0.69 -3.48
N PHE A 95 -11.11 1.78 -4.24
CA PHE A 95 -9.91 2.60 -4.09
C PHE A 95 -9.92 3.38 -2.78
N VAL A 96 -11.09 3.90 -2.38
CA VAL A 96 -11.21 4.59 -1.08
C VAL A 96 -10.95 3.60 0.06
N LEU A 97 -11.54 2.40 0.01
CA LEU A 97 -11.34 1.40 1.06
C LEU A 97 -9.89 0.96 1.14
N LEU A 98 -9.25 0.74 0.00
CA LEU A 98 -7.84 0.34 -0.05
C LEU A 98 -6.94 1.44 0.52
N GLY A 99 -7.20 2.69 0.14
CA GLY A 99 -6.45 3.83 0.65
C GLY A 99 -6.61 4.02 2.15
N LEU A 100 -7.84 3.92 2.65
CA LEU A 100 -8.11 4.00 4.08
C LEU A 100 -7.45 2.86 4.85
N PHE A 101 -7.42 1.66 4.26
CA PHE A 101 -6.73 0.52 4.85
C PHE A 101 -5.23 0.79 5.00
N GLU A 102 -4.59 1.33 3.96
CA GLU A 102 -3.16 1.67 4.01
C GLU A 102 -2.87 2.75 5.04
N ILE A 103 -3.71 3.80 5.08
CA ILE A 103 -3.57 4.86 6.08
C ILE A 103 -3.68 4.28 7.49
N SER A 104 -4.69 3.43 7.71
CA SER A 104 -4.90 2.81 9.02
C SER A 104 -3.72 1.93 9.40
N ALA A 105 -3.21 1.12 8.47
CA ALA A 105 -2.05 0.28 8.73
C ALA A 105 -0.83 1.14 9.10
N GLY A 106 -0.63 2.25 8.39
CA GLY A 106 0.48 3.17 8.69
C GLY A 106 0.37 3.82 10.06
N LEU A 107 -0.84 4.13 10.49
CA LEU A 107 -1.07 4.77 11.79
C LEU A 107 -1.03 3.77 12.96
N LEU A 108 -1.39 2.51 12.72
CA LEU A 108 -1.58 1.52 13.79
C LEU A 108 -0.40 0.55 13.94
N THR A 109 0.56 0.57 13.03
CA THR A 109 1.72 -0.32 13.11
C THR A 109 2.80 0.27 14.01
N LYS A 110 3.47 -0.58 14.77
CA LYS A 110 4.60 -0.20 15.62
C LYS A 110 5.72 0.39 14.78
N THR A 111 6.46 1.35 15.35
CA THR A 111 7.41 2.15 14.59
C THR A 111 8.77 1.49 14.40
N ASN A 112 9.02 0.36 15.05
CA ASN A 112 10.22 -0.42 14.75
C ASN A 112 10.01 -1.89 15.13
N ALA A 113 10.85 -2.76 14.56
CA ALA A 113 10.71 -4.20 14.67
C ALA A 113 10.97 -4.74 16.10
N ASN A 114 11.58 -3.94 16.96
CA ASN A 114 11.94 -4.37 18.32
C ASN A 114 10.92 -3.96 19.39
N GLN A 115 9.82 -3.37 18.98
CA GLN A 115 8.77 -2.97 19.91
C GLN A 115 7.84 -4.12 20.29
#